data_760719db8fb8899d0aead25df0eddf5b
#
_entry.id   760719db8fb8899d0aead25df0eddf5b
#
_cell.length_a   1.000
_cell.length_b   1.000
_cell.length_c   1.000
_cell.angle_alpha   90.00
_cell.angle_beta   90.00
_cell.angle_gamma   90.00
#
_symmetry.space_group_name_H-M   'P 1'
#
loop_
_entity.id
_entity.type
_entity.pdbx_description
1 polymer ?
#
loop_
_entity_poly.entity_id
_entity_poly.type
_entity_poly.pdbx_seq_one_letter_code
_entity_poly.pdbx_strand_id
1 'polypeptide(L)'
;MVDVLYDDDHVFRDSSRMVIYARRESDYPGNVYYRMQYYDMETGETLLRYDNAHDSDVGHYHRHSGSGVEGIDFENIHDHRLRFLSEVEQIHANR
;
A
#
# COMPACT_ATOMS: atom_id res chain seq x y z
N MET A 1 -15.65 -13.52 -12.00
CA MET A 1 -16.04 -12.54 -10.96
C MET A 1 -14.83 -12.21 -10.09
N VAL A 2 -14.57 -10.94 -9.86
CA VAL A 2 -13.47 -10.51 -9.00
C VAL A 2 -13.93 -10.51 -7.55
N ASP A 3 -13.13 -11.10 -6.67
CA ASP A 3 -13.39 -11.13 -5.23
C ASP A 3 -12.56 -10.04 -4.54
N VAL A 4 -13.18 -8.87 -4.36
CA VAL A 4 -12.54 -7.72 -3.73
C VAL A 4 -12.51 -7.90 -2.22
N LEU A 5 -11.33 -7.79 -1.62
CA LEU A 5 -11.13 -7.94 -0.18
C LEU A 5 -11.14 -6.60 0.54
N TYR A 6 -10.53 -5.58 -0.05
CA TYR A 6 -10.51 -4.21 0.49
C TYR A 6 -10.61 -3.21 -0.66
N ASP A 7 -11.37 -2.15 -0.43
CA ASP A 7 -11.52 -1.04 -1.38
C ASP A 7 -11.80 0.23 -0.57
N ASP A 8 -10.74 0.78 0.02
CA ASP A 8 -10.82 1.93 0.92
C ASP A 8 -10.25 3.18 0.25
N ASP A 9 -10.88 4.32 0.47
CA ASP A 9 -10.46 5.61 -0.06
C ASP A 9 -10.76 6.69 0.97
N HIS A 10 -9.72 7.39 1.44
CA HIS A 10 -9.86 8.42 2.47
C HIS A 10 -9.05 9.66 2.14
N VAL A 11 -9.69 10.82 2.15
CA VAL A 11 -9.06 12.13 1.95
C VAL A 11 -8.93 12.81 3.31
N PHE A 12 -7.70 13.20 3.65
CA PHE A 12 -7.40 13.92 4.88
C PHE A 12 -7.52 15.43 4.66
N ARG A 13 -7.61 16.19 5.76
CA ARG A 13 -7.79 17.66 5.71
C ARG A 13 -6.57 18.39 5.12
N ASP A 14 -5.39 17.79 5.20
CA ASP A 14 -4.14 18.37 4.67
C ASP A 14 -3.95 18.11 3.16
N SER A 15 -4.99 17.67 2.47
CA SER A 15 -4.97 17.30 1.04
C SER A 15 -4.12 16.07 0.74
N SER A 16 -3.85 15.22 1.72
CA SER A 16 -3.32 13.89 1.49
C SER A 16 -4.45 12.89 1.32
N ARG A 17 -4.17 11.77 0.64
CA ARG A 17 -5.16 10.75 0.32
C ARG A 17 -4.58 9.37 0.50
N MET A 18 -5.37 8.47 1.08
CA MET A 18 -5.03 7.07 1.26
C MET A 18 -6.00 6.20 0.47
N VAL A 19 -5.46 5.31 -0.36
CA VAL A 19 -6.24 4.33 -1.12
C VAL A 19 -5.69 2.94 -0.82
N ILE A 20 -6.57 2.01 -0.43
CA ILE A 20 -6.21 0.62 -0.18
C ILE A 20 -7.10 -0.25 -1.05
N TYR A 21 -6.50 -1.03 -1.94
CA TYR A 21 -7.20 -1.96 -2.79
C TYR A 21 -6.55 -3.34 -2.70
N ALA A 22 -7.36 -4.37 -2.53
CA ALA A 22 -6.90 -5.76 -2.56
C ALA A 22 -8.00 -6.66 -3.12
N ARG A 23 -7.59 -7.66 -3.90
CA ARG A 23 -8.50 -8.66 -4.45
C ARG A 23 -7.83 -10.03 -4.47
N ARG A 24 -8.63 -11.09 -4.50
CA ARG A 24 -8.10 -12.44 -4.72
C ARG A 24 -7.57 -12.54 -6.14
N GLU A 25 -6.35 -13.05 -6.27
CA GLU A 25 -5.72 -13.23 -7.57
C GLU A 25 -4.71 -14.38 -7.50
N SER A 26 -5.04 -15.50 -8.17
CA SER A 26 -4.24 -16.70 -8.07
C SER A 26 -2.85 -16.60 -8.72
N ASP A 27 -2.66 -15.63 -9.61
CA ASP A 27 -1.38 -15.42 -10.29
C ASP A 27 -0.35 -14.69 -9.42
N TYR A 28 -0.76 -14.23 -8.24
CA TYR A 28 0.11 -13.51 -7.32
C TYR A 28 0.47 -14.36 -6.10
N PRO A 29 1.65 -14.13 -5.49
CA PRO A 29 2.01 -14.79 -4.25
C PRO A 29 0.96 -14.56 -3.16
N GLY A 30 0.63 -15.60 -2.40
CA GLY A 30 -0.41 -15.53 -1.37
C GLY A 30 -1.83 -15.43 -1.92
N ASN A 31 -2.02 -15.59 -3.25
CA ASN A 31 -3.30 -15.54 -3.94
C ASN A 31 -4.03 -14.20 -3.74
N VAL A 32 -3.29 -13.12 -3.64
CA VAL A 32 -3.83 -11.77 -3.48
C VAL A 32 -3.02 -10.77 -4.32
N TYR A 33 -3.72 -9.90 -5.01
CA TYR A 33 -3.15 -8.68 -5.59
C TYR A 33 -3.55 -7.52 -4.70
N TYR A 34 -2.60 -6.65 -4.37
CA TYR A 34 -2.92 -5.45 -3.60
C TYR A 34 -2.10 -4.24 -4.02
N ARG A 35 -2.68 -3.07 -3.77
CA ARG A 35 -2.00 -1.78 -3.90
C ARG A 35 -2.54 -0.87 -2.80
N MET A 36 -1.65 -0.39 -1.96
CA MET A 36 -1.96 0.55 -0.89
C MET A 36 -1.09 1.77 -1.10
N GLN A 37 -1.71 2.95 -1.18
CA GLN A 37 -1.00 4.18 -1.50
C GLN A 37 -1.47 5.32 -0.61
N TYR A 38 -0.51 6.09 -0.11
CA TYR A 38 -0.74 7.33 0.62
C TYR A 38 0.09 8.43 -0.05
N TYR A 39 -0.55 9.50 -0.50
CA TYR A 39 0.09 10.51 -1.32
C TYR A 39 -0.48 11.90 -1.05
N ASP A 40 0.31 12.92 -1.42
CA ASP A 40 -0.09 14.32 -1.37
C ASP A 40 -0.79 14.67 -2.69
N MET A 41 -2.05 15.10 -2.63
CA MET A 41 -2.82 15.43 -3.83
C MET A 41 -2.38 16.74 -4.48
N GLU A 42 -1.78 17.66 -3.73
CA GLU A 42 -1.33 18.95 -4.26
C GLU A 42 -0.05 18.81 -5.08
N THR A 43 0.89 17.99 -4.62
CA THR A 43 2.18 17.80 -5.27
C THR A 43 2.24 16.54 -6.13
N GLY A 44 1.35 15.57 -5.88
CA GLY A 44 1.38 14.25 -6.50
C GLY A 44 2.44 13.33 -5.90
N GLU A 45 3.16 13.77 -4.86
CA GLU A 45 4.21 12.97 -4.22
C GLU A 45 3.63 11.76 -3.49
N THR A 46 4.17 10.58 -3.77
CA THR A 46 3.86 9.36 -3.01
C THR A 46 4.65 9.39 -1.70
N LEU A 47 3.93 9.37 -0.59
CA LEU A 47 4.53 9.38 0.75
C LEU A 47 4.78 7.97 1.26
N LEU A 48 3.91 7.03 0.92
CA LEU A 48 4.05 5.61 1.25
C LEU A 48 3.25 4.79 0.26
N ARG A 49 3.80 3.65 -0.16
CA ARG A 49 3.09 2.71 -1.04
C ARG A 49 3.54 1.29 -0.76
N TYR A 50 2.57 0.40 -0.58
CA TYR A 50 2.78 -1.04 -0.54
C TYR A 50 2.15 -1.65 -1.78
N ASP A 51 2.87 -2.51 -2.48
CA ASP A 51 2.31 -3.28 -3.59
C ASP A 51 3.05 -4.60 -3.77
N ASN A 52 2.46 -5.49 -4.54
CA ASN A 52 3.06 -6.76 -4.91
C ASN A 52 3.12 -6.94 -6.44
N ALA A 53 3.26 -5.86 -7.18
CA ALA A 53 3.51 -5.92 -8.61
C ALA A 53 4.80 -6.68 -8.89
N HIS A 54 4.91 -7.30 -10.06
CA HIS A 54 6.07 -8.10 -10.41
C HIS A 54 7.32 -7.22 -10.55
N ASP A 55 8.28 -7.44 -9.65
CA ASP A 55 9.59 -6.80 -9.69
C ASP A 55 10.61 -7.79 -9.12
N SER A 56 11.57 -8.20 -9.93
CA SER A 56 12.56 -9.19 -9.54
C SER A 56 13.69 -8.65 -8.67
N ASP A 57 13.87 -7.32 -8.61
CA ASP A 57 15.00 -6.73 -7.92
C ASP A 57 14.84 -6.67 -6.40
N VAL A 58 13.61 -6.46 -5.92
CA VAL A 58 13.32 -6.29 -4.49
C VAL A 58 12.33 -7.34 -3.96
N GLY A 59 12.11 -8.43 -4.70
CA GLY A 59 11.20 -9.50 -4.32
C GLY A 59 9.75 -9.23 -4.72
N HIS A 60 8.82 -9.95 -4.08
CA HIS A 60 7.39 -9.92 -4.45
C HIS A 60 6.59 -8.86 -3.72
N TYR A 61 7.05 -8.40 -2.56
CA TYR A 61 6.33 -7.45 -1.71
C TYR A 61 7.17 -6.21 -1.53
N HIS A 62 6.64 -5.08 -1.99
CA HIS A 62 7.40 -3.82 -2.09
C HIS A 62 6.85 -2.75 -1.18
N ARG A 63 7.77 -1.99 -0.58
CA ARG A 63 7.47 -0.78 0.15
C ARG A 63 8.22 0.39 -0.49
N HIS A 64 7.48 1.38 -0.97
CA HIS A 64 8.02 2.61 -1.53
C HIS A 64 7.83 3.74 -0.51
N SER A 65 8.90 4.48 -0.26
CA SER A 65 8.88 5.63 0.65
C SER A 65 9.87 6.69 0.16
N GLY A 66 10.04 7.77 0.91
CA GLY A 66 11.04 8.80 0.60
C GLY A 66 12.46 8.26 0.56
N SER A 67 12.75 7.14 1.20
CA SER A 67 14.06 6.48 1.20
C SER A 67 14.29 5.57 -0.01
N GLY A 68 13.28 5.34 -0.85
CA GLY A 68 13.36 4.46 -2.01
C GLY A 68 12.43 3.26 -1.92
N VAL A 69 12.81 2.17 -2.58
CA VAL A 69 12.02 0.94 -2.67
C VAL A 69 12.76 -0.17 -1.94
N GLU A 70 12.03 -0.92 -1.10
CA GLU A 70 12.58 -2.07 -0.37
C GLU A 70 11.60 -3.25 -0.39
N GLY A 71 12.12 -4.46 -0.22
CA GLY A 71 11.31 -5.64 0.03
C GLY A 71 10.85 -5.65 1.48
N ILE A 72 9.62 -6.10 1.70
CA ILE A 72 9.07 -6.23 3.06
C ILE A 72 8.42 -7.60 3.24
N ASP A 73 8.29 -8.01 4.50
CA ASP A 73 7.63 -9.26 4.84
C ASP A 73 6.12 -9.15 4.64
N PHE A 74 5.53 -10.27 4.23
CA PHE A 74 4.09 -10.40 4.06
C PHE A 74 3.64 -11.71 4.68
N GLU A 75 2.72 -11.65 5.64
CA GLU A 75 2.12 -12.83 6.25
C GLU A 75 0.71 -13.07 5.72
N ASN A 76 -0.14 -12.05 5.75
CA ASN A 76 -1.48 -12.08 5.21
C ASN A 76 -1.94 -10.65 4.91
N ILE A 77 -2.98 -10.52 4.09
CA ILE A 77 -3.44 -9.19 3.64
C ILE A 77 -4.01 -8.35 4.78
N HIS A 78 -4.63 -8.98 5.76
CA HIS A 78 -5.22 -8.25 6.89
C HIS A 78 -4.14 -7.57 7.73
N ASP A 79 -3.11 -8.31 8.14
CA ASP A 79 -2.00 -7.76 8.92
C ASP A 79 -1.19 -6.75 8.13
N HIS A 80 -1.03 -6.99 6.84
CA HIS A 80 -0.33 -6.08 5.93
C HIS A 80 -1.05 -4.73 5.83
N ARG A 81 -2.37 -4.76 5.74
CA ARG A 81 -3.21 -3.56 5.75
C ARG A 81 -3.07 -2.79 7.07
N LEU A 82 -3.10 -3.48 8.20
CA LEU A 82 -2.93 -2.86 9.52
C LEU A 82 -1.56 -2.19 9.65
N ARG A 83 -0.51 -2.83 9.16
CA ARG A 83 0.83 -2.26 9.13
C ARG A 83 0.86 -0.97 8.29
N PHE A 84 0.25 -1.00 7.11
CA PHE A 84 0.16 0.17 6.24
C PHE A 84 -0.57 1.32 6.92
N LEU A 85 -1.71 1.05 7.53
CA LEU A 85 -2.49 2.06 8.26
C LEU A 85 -1.69 2.69 9.40
N SER A 86 -0.92 1.89 10.14
CA SER A 86 -0.06 2.37 11.21
C SER A 86 1.02 3.31 10.69
N GLU A 87 1.67 2.97 9.58
CA GLU A 87 2.69 3.83 8.98
C GLU A 87 2.10 5.14 8.43
N VAL A 88 0.92 5.07 7.80
CA VAL A 88 0.21 6.26 7.31
C VAL A 88 -0.11 7.20 8.47
N GLU A 89 -0.59 6.66 9.58
CA GLU A 89 -0.91 7.45 10.77
C GLU A 89 0.34 8.18 11.30
N GLN A 90 1.48 7.52 11.35
CA GLN A 90 2.74 8.12 11.77
C GLN A 90 3.19 9.23 10.83
N ILE A 91 3.15 9.01 9.52
CA ILE A 91 3.53 10.02 8.54
C ILE A 91 2.59 11.22 8.62
N HIS A 92 1.29 10.97 8.69
CA HIS A 92 0.28 12.02 8.76
C HIS A 92 0.44 12.88 10.01
N ALA A 93 0.74 12.27 11.16
CA ALA A 93 0.94 13.00 12.42
C ALA A 93 2.18 13.90 12.39
N ASN A 94 3.16 13.59 11.56
CA ASN A 94 4.42 14.33 11.44
C ASN A 94 4.44 15.33 10.28
N ARG A 95 3.33 15.49 9.60
CA ARG A 95 3.23 16.44 8.47
C ARG A 95 2.94 17.86 8.92
#